data_4efc5f2bb85be8ec99bb08d48b4a9033
#
_entry.id   4efc5f2bb85be8ec99bb08d48b4a9033
#
_cell.length_a   1.000
_cell.length_b   1.000
_cell.length_c   1.000
_cell.angle_alpha   90.00
_cell.angle_beta   90.00
_cell.angle_gamma   90.00
#
_symmetry.space_group_name_H-M   'P 1'
#
loop_
_entity.id
_entity.type
_entity.pdbx_description
1 polymer ?
#
loop_
_entity_poly.entity_id
_entity_poly.type
_entity_poly.pdbx_seq_one_letter_code
_entity_poly.pdbx_strand_id
1 'polypeptide(L)'
;MSTVSDYSLANQGFSALRTELNSILGAINTLNSTTVAPVSKAAGSLWLDTTSATTPTLKFYDGSDWISLCTFNYSGNTVNWLDNTVTADLSGDSSPQLGGNLDILAYGITSSNTIMHPTLSGTGKSLVFGF
;
A
#
# COMPACT_ATOMS: atom_id res chain seq x y z
N MET A 1 7.05 -10.01 -19.83
CA MET A 1 5.79 -9.36 -19.42
C MET A 1 5.12 -8.83 -20.65
N SER A 2 3.83 -9.00 -20.78
CA SER A 2 3.07 -8.48 -21.90
C SER A 2 2.55 -7.08 -21.54
N THR A 3 2.87 -6.10 -22.36
CA THR A 3 2.43 -4.72 -22.19
C THR A 3 1.62 -4.32 -23.40
N VAL A 4 0.44 -3.78 -23.19
CA VAL A 4 -0.44 -3.29 -24.23
C VAL A 4 -0.80 -1.84 -23.92
N SER A 5 -0.60 -0.97 -24.91
CA SER A 5 -0.93 0.46 -24.77
C SER A 5 -2.42 0.74 -24.89
N ASP A 6 -3.16 -0.14 -25.56
CA ASP A 6 -4.60 -0.10 -25.67
C ASP A 6 -5.19 -1.52 -25.76
N TYR A 7 -6.50 -1.63 -25.64
CA TYR A 7 -7.26 -2.87 -25.75
C TYR A 7 -8.11 -2.91 -27.02
N SER A 8 -7.72 -2.16 -28.03
CA SER A 8 -8.39 -2.09 -29.32
C SER A 8 -7.76 -3.08 -30.29
N LEU A 9 -8.59 -3.88 -30.95
CA LEU A 9 -8.15 -4.81 -32.00
C LEU A 9 -8.23 -4.14 -33.36
N ALA A 10 -7.09 -4.05 -34.05
CA ALA A 10 -7.04 -3.55 -35.40
C ALA A 10 -7.59 -4.58 -36.39
N ASN A 11 -8.17 -4.11 -37.52
CA ASN A 11 -8.53 -4.98 -38.61
C ASN A 11 -7.28 -5.42 -39.40
N GLN A 12 -6.83 -6.64 -39.20
CA GLN A 12 -5.56 -7.15 -39.69
C GLN A 12 -5.65 -8.65 -40.06
N GLY A 13 -4.60 -9.17 -40.68
CA GLY A 13 -4.51 -10.60 -40.99
C GLY A 13 -4.56 -11.51 -39.77
N PHE A 14 -5.09 -12.71 -39.91
CA PHE A 14 -5.36 -13.65 -38.81
C PHE A 14 -4.16 -13.91 -37.89
N SER A 15 -2.95 -13.99 -38.43
CA SER A 15 -1.74 -14.21 -37.62
C SER A 15 -1.43 -13.01 -36.71
N ALA A 16 -1.54 -11.79 -37.24
CA ALA A 16 -1.32 -10.56 -36.48
C ALA A 16 -2.41 -10.35 -35.43
N LEU A 17 -3.68 -10.59 -35.78
CA LEU A 17 -4.83 -10.55 -34.87
C LEU A 17 -4.62 -11.49 -33.68
N ARG A 18 -4.17 -12.72 -33.92
CA ARG A 18 -3.90 -13.68 -32.83
C ARG A 18 -2.78 -13.21 -31.92
N THR A 19 -1.71 -12.61 -32.47
CA THR A 19 -0.61 -12.07 -31.70
C THR A 19 -1.06 -10.92 -30.82
N GLU A 20 -1.84 -10.00 -31.37
CA GLU A 20 -2.39 -8.85 -30.64
C GLU A 20 -3.35 -9.31 -29.53
N LEU A 21 -4.25 -10.23 -29.81
CA LEU A 21 -5.15 -10.79 -28.80
C LEU A 21 -4.40 -11.48 -27.67
N ASN A 22 -3.37 -12.26 -27.97
CA ASN A 22 -2.54 -12.89 -26.94
C ASN A 22 -1.80 -11.84 -26.09
N SER A 23 -1.38 -10.73 -26.68
CA SER A 23 -0.75 -9.63 -25.96
C SER A 23 -1.72 -8.93 -25.02
N ILE A 24 -2.95 -8.67 -25.47
CA ILE A 24 -4.03 -8.10 -24.66
C ILE A 24 -4.35 -9.02 -23.48
N LEU A 25 -4.55 -10.31 -23.73
CA LEU A 25 -4.83 -11.30 -22.68
C LEU A 25 -3.66 -11.39 -21.68
N GLY A 26 -2.43 -11.33 -22.16
CA GLY A 26 -1.23 -11.29 -21.30
C GLY A 26 -1.17 -10.04 -20.43
N ALA A 27 -1.51 -8.88 -20.98
CA ALA A 27 -1.56 -7.63 -20.22
C ALA A 27 -2.64 -7.67 -19.14
N ILE A 28 -3.82 -8.18 -19.45
CA ILE A 28 -4.90 -8.38 -18.46
C ILE A 28 -4.45 -9.32 -17.35
N ASN A 29 -3.82 -10.44 -17.70
CA ASN A 29 -3.34 -11.43 -16.72
C ASN A 29 -2.26 -10.87 -15.77
N THR A 30 -1.52 -9.86 -16.19
CA THR A 30 -0.42 -9.25 -15.40
C THR A 30 -0.74 -7.86 -14.88
N LEU A 31 -2.00 -7.43 -14.86
CA LEU A 31 -2.42 -6.07 -14.51
C LEU A 31 -1.70 -5.00 -15.35
N ASN A 32 -1.42 -5.29 -16.61
CA ASN A 32 -0.65 -4.40 -17.48
C ASN A 32 0.70 -3.98 -16.85
N SER A 33 1.47 -4.96 -16.42
CA SER A 33 2.75 -4.79 -15.72
C SER A 33 3.82 -4.20 -16.65
N THR A 34 4.24 -2.97 -16.39
CA THR A 34 5.16 -2.21 -17.25
C THR A 34 5.90 -1.12 -16.48
N THR A 35 7.04 -0.65 -17.03
CA THR A 35 7.80 0.48 -16.49
C THR A 35 7.25 1.84 -16.93
N VAL A 36 6.32 1.87 -17.89
CA VAL A 36 5.70 3.09 -18.41
C VAL A 36 4.19 2.97 -18.22
N ALA A 37 3.57 4.03 -17.75
CA ALA A 37 2.13 4.05 -17.53
C ALA A 37 1.35 3.75 -18.82
N PRO A 38 0.28 2.92 -18.78
CA PRO A 38 -0.57 2.67 -19.92
C PRO A 38 -1.12 3.95 -20.52
N VAL A 39 -1.04 4.08 -21.84
CA VAL A 39 -1.58 5.26 -22.57
C VAL A 39 -3.11 5.19 -22.61
N SER A 40 -3.66 4.02 -22.92
CA SER A 40 -5.10 3.77 -22.91
C SER A 40 -5.53 3.35 -21.51
N LYS A 41 -6.14 4.27 -20.80
CA LYS A 41 -6.60 4.09 -19.43
C LYS A 41 -7.97 4.72 -19.22
N ALA A 42 -8.77 4.12 -18.38
CA ALA A 42 -10.04 4.66 -17.91
C ALA A 42 -10.04 4.72 -16.38
N ALA A 43 -10.87 5.55 -15.79
CA ALA A 43 -11.05 5.56 -14.33
C ALA A 43 -11.37 4.14 -13.83
N GLY A 44 -10.67 3.70 -12.81
CA GLY A 44 -10.74 2.32 -12.31
C GLY A 44 -9.66 1.39 -12.86
N SER A 45 -8.83 1.81 -13.81
CA SER A 45 -7.72 1.00 -14.31
C SER A 45 -6.66 0.73 -13.23
N LEU A 46 -6.15 -0.49 -13.20
CA LEU A 46 -5.02 -0.89 -12.39
C LEU A 46 -3.75 -1.06 -13.24
N TRP A 47 -2.62 -0.69 -12.69
CA TRP A 47 -1.32 -0.83 -13.31
C TRP A 47 -0.27 -1.24 -12.28
N LEU A 48 0.52 -2.26 -12.61
CA LEU A 48 1.69 -2.63 -11.83
C LEU A 48 2.92 -1.95 -12.42
N ASP A 49 3.35 -0.86 -11.79
CA ASP A 49 4.57 -0.13 -12.16
C ASP A 49 5.80 -0.94 -11.74
N THR A 50 6.52 -1.46 -12.72
CA THR A 50 7.72 -2.27 -12.54
C THR A 50 9.02 -1.50 -12.75
N THR A 51 9.01 -0.18 -12.62
CA THR A 51 10.22 0.65 -12.68
C THR A 51 11.25 0.17 -11.66
N SER A 52 10.81 -0.22 -10.47
CA SER A 52 11.63 -0.98 -9.52
C SER A 52 11.37 -2.48 -9.70
N ALA A 53 12.40 -3.23 -10.10
CA ALA A 53 12.28 -4.67 -10.34
C ALA A 53 12.06 -5.47 -9.04
N THR A 54 12.50 -4.97 -7.90
CA THR A 54 12.42 -5.62 -6.59
C THR A 54 11.27 -5.14 -5.74
N THR A 55 10.79 -3.93 -6.00
CA THR A 55 9.72 -3.28 -5.26
C THR A 55 8.71 -2.59 -6.19
N PRO A 56 8.03 -3.34 -7.08
CA PRO A 56 7.04 -2.75 -7.96
C PRO A 56 5.87 -2.16 -7.17
N THR A 57 5.24 -1.16 -7.77
CA THR A 57 4.14 -0.40 -7.14
C THR A 57 2.82 -0.69 -7.85
N LEU A 58 1.80 -1.12 -7.11
CA LEU A 58 0.44 -1.20 -7.62
C LEU A 58 -0.19 0.19 -7.60
N LYS A 59 -0.75 0.59 -8.74
CA LYS A 59 -1.39 1.90 -8.93
C LYS A 59 -2.81 1.77 -9.44
N PHE A 60 -3.66 2.67 -9.01
CA PHE A 60 -5.04 2.84 -9.44
C PHE A 60 -5.21 4.17 -10.15
N TYR A 61 -5.91 4.19 -11.28
CA TYR A 61 -6.21 5.41 -12.03
C TYR A 61 -7.58 5.95 -11.64
N ASP A 62 -7.65 7.16 -11.10
CA ASP A 62 -8.90 7.78 -10.65
C ASP A 62 -9.69 8.51 -11.75
N GLY A 63 -9.08 8.65 -12.94
CA GLY A 63 -9.60 9.41 -14.07
C GLY A 63 -8.76 10.63 -14.40
N SER A 64 -7.91 11.09 -13.48
CA SER A 64 -6.94 12.18 -13.63
C SER A 64 -5.52 11.69 -13.41
N ASP A 65 -5.28 11.04 -12.26
CA ASP A 65 -3.95 10.68 -11.80
C ASP A 65 -3.83 9.19 -11.42
N TRP A 66 -2.58 8.71 -11.35
CA TRP A 66 -2.25 7.41 -10.85
C TRP A 66 -1.97 7.45 -9.35
N ILE A 67 -2.89 6.94 -8.55
CA ILE A 67 -2.76 6.81 -7.10
C ILE A 67 -1.97 5.54 -6.78
N SER A 68 -0.87 5.68 -6.05
CA SER A 68 -0.09 4.53 -5.58
C SER A 68 -0.77 3.89 -4.36
N LEU A 69 -1.11 2.60 -4.44
CA LEU A 69 -1.79 1.87 -3.39
C LEU A 69 -0.81 1.16 -2.45
N CYS A 70 0.08 0.37 -3.01
CA CYS A 70 1.07 -0.38 -2.23
C CYS A 70 2.30 -0.72 -3.07
N THR A 71 3.39 -1.09 -2.39
CA THR A 71 4.56 -1.70 -3.00
C THR A 71 4.68 -3.16 -2.58
N PHE A 72 5.18 -4.00 -3.49
CA PHE A 72 5.48 -5.41 -3.23
C PHE A 72 6.99 -5.58 -3.06
N ASN A 73 7.44 -5.99 -1.91
CA ASN A 73 8.85 -6.36 -1.72
C ASN A 73 9.03 -7.84 -2.08
N TYR A 74 9.59 -8.10 -3.26
CA TYR A 74 9.78 -9.47 -3.75
C TYR A 74 10.82 -10.26 -2.94
N SER A 75 11.82 -9.58 -2.40
CA SER A 75 12.86 -10.21 -1.58
C SER A 75 12.34 -10.61 -0.21
N GLY A 76 11.51 -9.78 0.40
CA GLY A 76 10.94 -10.03 1.73
C GLY A 76 9.58 -10.71 1.71
N ASN A 77 8.97 -10.93 0.53
CA ASN A 77 7.60 -11.44 0.38
C ASN A 77 6.58 -10.64 1.20
N THR A 78 6.73 -9.31 1.22
CA THR A 78 5.88 -8.40 2.00
C THR A 78 5.21 -7.36 1.13
N VAL A 79 4.08 -6.85 1.61
CA VAL A 79 3.34 -5.73 1.02
C VAL A 79 3.44 -4.54 1.95
N ASN A 80 3.79 -3.38 1.39
CA ASN A 80 3.80 -2.12 2.12
C ASN A 80 2.70 -1.21 1.55
N TRP A 81 1.68 -0.95 2.33
CA TRP A 81 0.59 -0.03 1.98
C TRP A 81 1.08 1.41 2.06
N LEU A 82 0.79 2.21 1.03
CA LEU A 82 1.25 3.59 0.91
C LEU A 82 0.24 4.61 1.43
N ASP A 83 -0.85 4.14 2.05
CA ASP A 83 -1.86 5.00 2.63
C ASP A 83 -1.48 5.40 4.06
N ASN A 84 -1.26 6.69 4.26
CA ASN A 84 -1.00 7.26 5.59
C ASN A 84 -2.22 7.24 6.51
N THR A 85 -3.41 6.89 6.00
CA THR A 85 -4.63 6.82 6.81
C THR A 85 -4.81 5.47 7.50
N VAL A 86 -4.12 4.42 7.02
CA VAL A 86 -4.10 3.07 7.61
C VAL A 86 -2.79 2.84 8.37
N THR A 87 -2.10 3.87 8.75
CA THR A 87 -0.93 3.69 9.61
C THR A 87 -1.41 3.23 10.98
N ALA A 88 -0.88 2.11 11.43
CA ALA A 88 -0.82 1.80 12.85
C ALA A 88 0.01 2.89 13.60
N ASP A 89 0.25 4.03 12.96
CA ASP A 89 0.89 5.19 13.51
C ASP A 89 -0.16 6.03 14.24
N LEU A 90 -0.11 5.94 15.55
CA LEU A 90 -0.92 6.74 16.47
C LEU A 90 -0.59 8.24 16.39
N SER A 91 0.43 8.63 15.60
CA SER A 91 0.86 10.04 15.51
C SER A 91 -0.16 10.92 14.78
N GLY A 92 -0.94 10.34 13.86
CA GLY A 92 -1.99 11.03 13.11
C GLY A 92 -3.36 11.04 13.78
N ASP A 93 -3.54 10.25 14.84
CA ASP A 93 -4.81 10.17 15.58
C ASP A 93 -4.78 11.14 16.76
N SER A 94 -5.64 12.14 16.70
CA SER A 94 -5.78 13.13 17.79
C SER A 94 -6.43 12.55 19.06
N SER A 95 -7.02 11.36 18.97
CA SER A 95 -7.69 10.68 20.08
C SER A 95 -7.50 9.16 20.02
N PRO A 96 -6.27 8.67 20.01
CA PRO A 96 -6.00 7.25 19.83
C PRO A 96 -6.63 6.42 20.95
N GLN A 97 -7.44 5.42 20.57
CA GLN A 97 -8.09 4.50 21.48
C GLN A 97 -7.60 3.08 21.24
N LEU A 98 -7.05 2.46 22.25
CA LEU A 98 -6.73 1.05 22.23
C LEU A 98 -7.95 0.25 22.67
N GLY A 99 -8.48 -0.60 21.81
CA GLY A 99 -9.64 -1.45 22.09
C GLY A 99 -9.37 -2.57 23.11
N GLY A 100 -8.15 -2.63 23.66
CA GLY A 100 -7.70 -3.60 24.65
C GLY A 100 -6.46 -3.13 25.37
N ASN A 101 -5.84 -3.99 26.17
CA ASN A 101 -4.61 -3.68 26.87
C ASN A 101 -3.45 -3.50 25.89
N LEU A 102 -2.65 -2.45 26.08
CA LEU A 102 -1.38 -2.28 25.38
C LEU A 102 -0.32 -3.18 26.01
N ASP A 103 0.11 -4.19 25.28
CA ASP A 103 1.26 -5.00 25.66
C ASP A 103 2.53 -4.39 25.04
N ILE A 104 3.37 -3.81 25.85
CA ILE A 104 4.64 -3.20 25.44
C ILE A 104 5.82 -4.16 25.50
N LEU A 105 5.57 -5.44 25.84
CA LEU A 105 6.60 -6.47 25.97
C LEU A 105 7.79 -6.00 26.86
N ALA A 106 8.99 -6.00 26.28
CA ALA A 106 10.23 -5.56 26.95
C ALA A 106 10.57 -4.07 26.70
N TYR A 107 9.69 -3.33 26.02
CA TYR A 107 9.90 -1.93 25.67
C TYR A 107 9.23 -1.02 26.69
N GLY A 108 9.83 0.13 26.95
CA GLY A 108 9.25 1.15 27.83
C GLY A 108 8.46 2.21 27.05
N ILE A 109 7.53 2.85 27.73
CA ILE A 109 6.89 4.06 27.23
C ILE A 109 7.78 5.24 27.60
N THR A 110 8.37 5.90 26.60
CA THR A 110 9.16 7.12 26.79
C THR A 110 8.31 8.35 26.43
N SER A 111 8.26 9.32 27.29
CA SER A 111 7.62 10.61 27.03
C SER A 111 8.60 11.73 27.35
N SER A 112 8.71 12.69 26.42
CA SER A 112 9.45 13.94 26.66
C SER A 112 8.68 14.91 27.54
N ASN A 113 7.40 14.67 27.78
CA ASN A 113 6.53 15.42 28.66
C ASN A 113 6.11 14.59 29.88
N THR A 114 5.79 15.25 30.99
CA THR A 114 5.24 14.58 32.15
C THR A 114 3.98 13.82 31.83
N ILE A 115 3.98 12.51 32.07
CA ILE A 115 2.76 11.70 31.98
C ILE A 115 1.87 12.10 33.14
N MET A 116 0.95 12.99 32.92
CA MET A 116 -0.03 13.41 33.91
C MET A 116 -1.20 12.41 33.84
N HIS A 117 -1.23 11.49 34.82
CA HIS A 117 -2.42 10.67 35.02
C HIS A 117 -3.24 11.28 36.18
N PRO A 118 -4.38 11.92 35.86
CA PRO A 118 -5.14 12.66 36.91
C PRO A 118 -5.78 11.74 37.96
N THR A 119 -5.87 10.45 37.68
CA THR A 119 -6.49 9.49 38.60
C THR A 119 -5.72 8.16 38.61
N LEU A 120 -4.51 8.16 39.17
CA LEU A 120 -3.90 6.90 39.59
C LEU A 120 -4.59 6.44 40.86
N SER A 121 -5.55 5.50 40.73
CA SER A 121 -6.19 4.88 41.89
C SER A 121 -5.53 3.54 42.21
N GLY A 122 -5.38 3.23 43.48
CA GLY A 122 -4.91 1.94 43.96
C GLY A 122 -3.40 1.74 43.95
N THR A 123 -2.97 0.52 43.72
CA THR A 123 -1.58 0.04 43.85
C THR A 123 -0.55 0.77 42.98
N GLY A 124 -1.00 1.41 41.86
CA GLY A 124 -0.11 2.18 40.99
C GLY A 124 0.53 3.42 41.66
N LYS A 125 -0.13 4.01 42.64
CA LYS A 125 0.43 5.17 43.39
C LYS A 125 1.60 4.79 44.29
N SER A 126 1.60 3.56 44.79
CA SER A 126 2.66 3.05 45.68
C SER A 126 3.99 2.87 44.96
N LEU A 127 3.97 2.63 43.63
CA LEU A 127 5.18 2.35 42.86
C LEU A 127 5.96 3.61 42.49
N VAL A 128 5.29 4.77 42.42
CA VAL A 128 5.91 6.04 42.01
C VAL A 128 6.64 6.72 43.15
N PHE A 129 6.33 6.40 44.42
CA PHE A 129 6.86 7.07 45.60
C PHE A 129 7.52 6.11 46.61
N GLY A 130 7.90 4.92 46.18
CA GLY A 130 8.63 3.96 47.00
C GLY A 130 10.11 4.35 47.14
N PHE A 131 10.40 5.29 47.96
CA PHE A 131 11.76 5.58 48.41
C PHE A 131 11.96 4.97 49.80
#